data_70c4c09f2133f8b905e31f23799531b6
#
_entry.id   70c4c09f2133f8b905e31f23799531b6
#
_cell.length_a   1.000
_cell.length_b   1.000
_cell.length_c   1.000
_cell.angle_alpha   90.00
_cell.angle_beta   90.00
_cell.angle_gamma   90.00
#
_symmetry.space_group_name_H-M   'P 1'
#
loop_
_entity.id
_entity.type
_entity.pdbx_description
1 polymer ?
#
loop_
_entity_poly.entity_id
_entity_poly.type
_entity_poly.pdbx_seq_one_letter_code
_entity_poly.pdbx_strand_id
1 'polypeptide(L)'
;MSSVNQPKFIIFSQHGLSDTNSEMLSLAHKVAPPNSHIVAPNLGIVKTYFNIEPLVDKVEKYAVQAFEQYPNIPIRIIATSLGGVIWVEVLSRNREWWSEIESLVLLGSPIGGSDLARMIDPFGWGIGMAKYLGENRRPLAEKITAVISTLVVTGNTTGGSDGTVTIESTKLKHAHFVCVNGVSHPTLKSAPAVARAIQVFWEKPRKPLPAPNITIVSGLIGYFRTVQGITDANSADVQYAKIVHSFADGTTMRTWINGFGVYHVFIVNADRRCQYAGFVGWVHIAGLETAIEKAKKIF
;
A
#
# COMPACT_ATOMS: atom_id res chain seq x y z
N MET A 1 -41.83 -14.19 12.43
CA MET A 1 -40.41 -13.75 12.39
C MET A 1 -40.20 -13.10 11.03
N SER A 2 -40.09 -11.76 11.01
CA SER A 2 -39.82 -11.02 9.76
C SER A 2 -38.45 -11.45 9.27
N SER A 3 -38.37 -11.98 8.04
CA SER A 3 -37.11 -12.23 7.36
C SER A 3 -36.34 -10.92 7.31
N VAL A 4 -35.36 -10.76 8.17
CA VAL A 4 -34.38 -9.68 8.04
C VAL A 4 -33.75 -9.89 6.67
N ASN A 5 -33.97 -8.93 5.77
CA ASN A 5 -33.49 -9.02 4.41
C ASN A 5 -31.95 -9.03 4.48
N GLN A 6 -31.34 -10.23 4.33
CA GLN A 6 -29.90 -10.38 4.45
C GLN A 6 -29.20 -9.51 3.40
N PRO A 7 -28.13 -8.78 3.76
CA PRO A 7 -27.40 -7.97 2.80
C PRO A 7 -26.71 -8.87 1.77
N LYS A 8 -26.52 -8.35 0.55
CA LYS A 8 -25.77 -9.07 -0.50
C LYS A 8 -24.28 -9.04 -0.25
N PHE A 9 -23.78 -7.98 0.40
CA PHE A 9 -22.37 -7.78 0.73
C PHE A 9 -22.24 -7.09 2.09
N ILE A 10 -21.18 -7.43 2.81
CA ILE A 10 -20.66 -6.60 3.90
C ILE A 10 -19.51 -5.77 3.31
N ILE A 11 -19.56 -4.45 3.47
CA ILE A 11 -18.52 -3.54 2.99
C ILE A 11 -17.86 -2.87 4.18
N PHE A 12 -16.61 -3.21 4.44
CA PHE A 12 -15.78 -2.47 5.39
C PHE A 12 -15.17 -1.26 4.71
N SER A 13 -15.25 -0.10 5.37
CA SER A 13 -14.71 1.15 4.87
C SER A 13 -13.86 1.80 5.95
N GLN A 14 -12.52 1.79 5.76
CA GLN A 14 -11.58 2.16 6.81
C GLN A 14 -10.78 3.40 6.44
N HIS A 15 -10.87 4.43 7.31
CA HIS A 15 -10.09 5.66 7.21
C HIS A 15 -8.64 5.48 7.72
N GLY A 16 -7.78 6.44 7.40
CA GLY A 16 -6.37 6.47 7.77
C GLY A 16 -6.04 7.34 8.99
N LEU A 17 -4.79 7.81 9.01
CA LEU A 17 -4.23 8.67 10.05
C LEU A 17 -4.92 10.04 10.06
N SER A 18 -5.12 10.63 11.25
CA SER A 18 -5.67 11.98 11.43
C SER A 18 -7.02 12.23 10.76
N ASP A 19 -7.84 11.20 10.63
CA ASP A 19 -9.07 11.25 9.87
C ASP A 19 -10.25 10.69 10.67
N THR A 20 -11.44 10.86 10.11
CA THR A 20 -12.68 10.25 10.60
C THR A 20 -13.27 9.32 9.54
N ASN A 21 -14.27 8.55 9.91
CA ASN A 21 -14.91 7.63 8.97
C ASN A 21 -15.82 8.31 7.94
N SER A 22 -16.11 9.61 8.05
CA SER A 22 -17.17 10.27 7.27
C SER A 22 -16.95 10.23 5.75
N GLU A 23 -15.74 10.57 5.27
CA GLU A 23 -15.44 10.54 3.82
C GLU A 23 -15.37 9.11 3.28
N MET A 24 -14.81 8.19 4.06
CA MET A 24 -14.76 6.78 3.68
C MET A 24 -16.16 6.15 3.66
N LEU A 25 -17.04 6.54 4.59
CA LEU A 25 -18.45 6.14 4.58
C LEU A 25 -19.16 6.68 3.34
N SER A 26 -18.93 7.94 2.98
CA SER A 26 -19.46 8.55 1.76
C SER A 26 -19.00 7.81 0.49
N LEU A 27 -17.71 7.48 0.41
CA LEU A 27 -17.17 6.68 -0.69
C LEU A 27 -17.82 5.30 -0.75
N ALA A 28 -17.93 4.62 0.40
CA ALA A 28 -18.57 3.30 0.46
C ALA A 28 -20.01 3.35 -0.05
N HIS A 29 -20.81 4.31 0.39
CA HIS A 29 -22.18 4.48 -0.12
C HIS A 29 -22.24 4.73 -1.63
N LYS A 30 -21.29 5.51 -2.16
CA LYS A 30 -21.21 5.83 -3.60
C LYS A 30 -20.90 4.61 -4.47
N VAL A 31 -20.11 3.64 -3.96
CA VAL A 31 -19.65 2.49 -4.74
C VAL A 31 -20.36 1.19 -4.38
N ALA A 32 -21.08 1.15 -3.27
CA ALA A 32 -21.77 -0.03 -2.77
C ALA A 32 -22.85 -0.51 -3.74
N PRO A 33 -22.89 -1.83 -4.05
CA PRO A 33 -24.06 -2.41 -4.69
C PRO A 33 -25.32 -2.25 -3.82
N PRO A 34 -26.53 -2.23 -4.43
CA PRO A 34 -27.77 -2.22 -3.67
C PRO A 34 -27.84 -3.35 -2.63
N ASN A 35 -28.43 -3.06 -1.49
CA ASN A 35 -28.58 -4.01 -0.36
C ASN A 35 -27.22 -4.49 0.21
N SER A 36 -26.27 -3.56 0.39
CA SER A 36 -25.03 -3.80 1.11
C SER A 36 -25.11 -3.31 2.54
N HIS A 37 -24.49 -4.04 3.49
CA HIS A 37 -24.28 -3.58 4.86
C HIS A 37 -22.90 -2.92 4.97
N ILE A 38 -22.85 -1.63 5.34
CA ILE A 38 -21.59 -0.87 5.42
C ILE A 38 -21.16 -0.76 6.88
N VAL A 39 -19.93 -1.15 7.14
CA VAL A 39 -19.25 -1.05 8.44
C VAL A 39 -18.07 -0.09 8.30
N ALA A 40 -18.12 1.04 8.97
CA ALA A 40 -17.09 2.08 8.90
C ALA A 40 -16.60 2.46 10.32
N PRO A 41 -15.66 1.70 10.91
CA PRO A 41 -15.14 1.99 12.24
C PRO A 41 -14.44 3.35 12.29
N ASN A 42 -14.81 4.17 13.26
CA ASN A 42 -14.11 5.44 13.52
C ASN A 42 -12.99 5.19 14.54
N LEU A 43 -11.73 5.31 14.11
CA LEU A 43 -10.56 5.09 14.96
C LEU A 43 -10.22 6.31 15.84
N GLY A 44 -10.77 7.47 15.50
CA GLY A 44 -10.49 8.74 16.16
C GLY A 44 -9.16 9.35 15.74
N ILE A 45 -9.11 10.66 15.64
CA ILE A 45 -7.96 11.41 15.10
C ILE A 45 -6.70 11.18 15.95
N VAL A 46 -6.78 11.40 17.26
CA VAL A 46 -5.62 11.37 18.17
C VAL A 46 -5.06 9.95 18.36
N LYS A 47 -5.92 8.94 18.46
CA LYS A 47 -5.50 7.56 18.72
C LYS A 47 -4.65 6.96 17.60
N THR A 48 -4.79 7.47 16.37
CA THR A 48 -4.03 7.00 15.21
C THR A 48 -2.54 7.38 15.24
N TYR A 49 -2.09 8.19 16.20
CA TYR A 49 -0.68 8.61 16.31
C TYR A 49 0.19 7.77 17.25
N PHE A 50 -0.38 6.96 18.13
CA PHE A 50 0.38 6.37 19.24
C PHE A 50 0.78 4.92 19.01
N ASN A 51 -0.17 4.06 18.69
CA ASN A 51 0.07 2.63 18.53
C ASN A 51 -0.96 2.04 17.55
N ILE A 52 -0.49 1.17 16.66
CA ILE A 52 -1.36 0.51 15.68
C ILE A 52 -2.17 -0.65 16.29
N GLU A 53 -1.64 -1.34 17.30
CA GLU A 53 -2.23 -2.55 17.87
C GLU A 53 -3.68 -2.33 18.37
N PRO A 54 -3.98 -1.31 19.19
CA PRO A 54 -5.36 -1.07 19.62
C PRO A 54 -6.31 -0.71 18.47
N LEU A 55 -5.78 -0.20 17.36
CA LEU A 55 -6.55 0.13 16.16
C LEU A 55 -6.88 -1.15 15.39
N VAL A 56 -5.91 -2.06 15.26
CA VAL A 56 -6.08 -3.39 14.66
C VAL A 56 -7.13 -4.17 15.46
N ASP A 57 -6.99 -4.27 16.79
CA ASP A 57 -7.93 -4.95 17.67
C ASP A 57 -9.36 -4.38 17.54
N LYS A 58 -9.45 -3.05 17.41
CA LYS A 58 -10.75 -2.40 17.23
C LYS A 58 -11.40 -2.78 15.90
N VAL A 59 -10.65 -2.74 14.79
CA VAL A 59 -11.17 -3.11 13.46
C VAL A 59 -11.55 -4.59 13.44
N GLU A 60 -10.70 -5.45 14.00
CA GLU A 60 -10.95 -6.89 14.14
C GLU A 60 -12.25 -7.17 14.90
N LYS A 61 -12.48 -6.48 16.02
CA LYS A 61 -13.74 -6.60 16.78
C LYS A 61 -14.98 -6.24 15.94
N TYR A 62 -14.92 -5.18 15.14
CA TYR A 62 -16.02 -4.83 14.23
C TYR A 62 -16.22 -5.88 13.14
N ALA A 63 -15.13 -6.50 12.67
CA ALA A 63 -15.21 -7.58 11.68
C ALA A 63 -15.89 -8.80 12.26
N VAL A 64 -15.48 -9.27 13.44
CA VAL A 64 -16.11 -10.41 14.14
C VAL A 64 -17.61 -10.17 14.35
N GLN A 65 -18.00 -8.99 14.86
CA GLN A 65 -19.41 -8.65 15.05
C GLN A 65 -20.24 -8.70 13.76
N ALA A 66 -19.67 -8.23 12.65
CA ALA A 66 -20.35 -8.25 11.36
C ALA A 66 -20.50 -9.68 10.81
N PHE A 67 -19.48 -10.52 10.99
CA PHE A 67 -19.51 -11.93 10.56
C PHE A 67 -20.50 -12.76 11.37
N GLU A 68 -20.59 -12.53 12.68
CA GLU A 68 -21.58 -13.16 13.55
C GLU A 68 -23.01 -12.73 13.19
N GLN A 69 -23.19 -11.44 12.87
CA GLN A 69 -24.51 -10.91 12.53
C GLN A 69 -24.98 -11.36 11.13
N TYR A 70 -24.05 -11.53 10.18
CA TYR A 70 -24.34 -11.87 8.79
C TYR A 70 -23.42 -12.99 8.30
N PRO A 71 -23.62 -14.24 8.74
CA PRO A 71 -22.75 -15.34 8.35
C PRO A 71 -22.89 -15.66 6.85
N ASN A 72 -21.79 -16.07 6.24
CA ASN A 72 -21.69 -16.47 4.83
C ASN A 72 -22.04 -15.38 3.81
N ILE A 73 -21.96 -14.09 4.21
CA ILE A 73 -22.14 -12.98 3.29
C ILE A 73 -20.76 -12.55 2.76
N PRO A 74 -20.59 -12.44 1.41
CA PRO A 74 -19.33 -11.99 0.82
C PRO A 74 -18.89 -10.63 1.34
N ILE A 75 -17.59 -10.49 1.63
CA ILE A 75 -17.01 -9.31 2.25
C ILE A 75 -16.17 -8.55 1.26
N ARG A 76 -16.34 -7.24 1.21
CA ARG A 76 -15.53 -6.28 0.46
C ARG A 76 -14.91 -5.28 1.40
N ILE A 77 -13.64 -4.98 1.21
CA ILE A 77 -12.90 -4.05 2.06
C ILE A 77 -12.41 -2.88 1.22
N ILE A 78 -12.65 -1.64 1.67
CA ILE A 78 -12.05 -0.43 1.12
C ILE A 78 -11.28 0.24 2.26
N ALA A 79 -9.98 0.45 2.09
CA ALA A 79 -9.17 1.05 3.12
C ALA A 79 -8.20 2.08 2.55
N THR A 80 -8.08 3.23 3.19
CA THR A 80 -7.18 4.31 2.75
C THR A 80 -6.00 4.48 3.70
N SER A 81 -4.81 4.73 3.13
CA SER A 81 -3.60 5.09 3.90
C SER A 81 -3.30 4.09 5.03
N LEU A 82 -3.15 4.55 6.29
CA LEU A 82 -3.00 3.70 7.48
C LEU A 82 -4.11 2.64 7.61
N GLY A 83 -5.32 2.94 7.16
CA GLY A 83 -6.42 1.98 7.19
C GLY A 83 -6.12 0.69 6.42
N GLY A 84 -5.40 0.80 5.29
CA GLY A 84 -4.95 -0.37 4.53
C GLY A 84 -3.87 -1.17 5.27
N VAL A 85 -2.97 -0.50 5.97
CA VAL A 85 -1.96 -1.15 6.83
C VAL A 85 -2.65 -1.93 7.96
N ILE A 86 -3.66 -1.32 8.60
CA ILE A 86 -4.46 -1.99 9.65
C ILE A 86 -5.15 -3.23 9.11
N TRP A 87 -5.79 -3.16 7.93
CA TRP A 87 -6.45 -4.33 7.34
C TRP A 87 -5.49 -5.44 6.94
N VAL A 88 -4.27 -5.11 6.48
CA VAL A 88 -3.23 -6.12 6.25
C VAL A 88 -2.86 -6.84 7.55
N GLU A 89 -2.77 -6.14 8.68
CA GLU A 89 -2.52 -6.75 10.00
C GLU A 89 -3.71 -7.62 10.45
N VAL A 90 -4.93 -7.12 10.36
CA VAL A 90 -6.16 -7.89 10.71
C VAL A 90 -6.23 -9.19 9.90
N LEU A 91 -6.05 -9.10 8.59
CA LEU A 91 -6.09 -10.28 7.71
C LEU A 91 -4.91 -11.24 7.96
N SER A 92 -3.76 -10.73 8.42
CA SER A 92 -2.63 -11.59 8.74
C SER A 92 -2.85 -12.45 9.98
N ARG A 93 -3.63 -11.93 10.94
CA ARG A 93 -4.01 -12.64 12.17
C ARG A 93 -5.12 -13.66 11.93
N ASN A 94 -6.00 -13.41 10.95
CA ASN A 94 -7.24 -14.14 10.69
C ASN A 94 -7.23 -14.74 9.28
N ARG A 95 -6.35 -15.72 9.03
CA ARG A 95 -6.20 -16.34 7.71
C ARG A 95 -7.44 -17.12 7.28
N GLU A 96 -8.18 -17.65 8.21
CA GLU A 96 -9.44 -18.36 8.00
C GLU A 96 -10.50 -17.49 7.34
N TRP A 97 -10.44 -16.16 7.48
CA TRP A 97 -11.38 -15.24 6.84
C TRP A 97 -11.13 -15.02 5.35
N TRP A 98 -9.93 -15.39 4.84
CA TRP A 98 -9.54 -15.04 3.47
C TRP A 98 -10.49 -15.59 2.41
N SER A 99 -11.10 -16.76 2.64
CA SER A 99 -12.07 -17.37 1.73
C SER A 99 -13.40 -16.59 1.66
N GLU A 100 -13.72 -15.80 2.66
CA GLU A 100 -14.95 -14.99 2.74
C GLU A 100 -14.74 -13.59 2.18
N ILE A 101 -13.46 -13.13 2.08
CA ILE A 101 -13.12 -11.83 1.52
C ILE A 101 -13.14 -11.89 -0.01
N GLU A 102 -14.19 -11.33 -0.61
CA GLU A 102 -14.32 -11.27 -2.07
C GLU A 102 -13.30 -10.31 -2.68
N SER A 103 -13.04 -9.17 -2.01
CA SER A 103 -12.09 -8.18 -2.51
C SER A 103 -11.52 -7.26 -1.44
N LEU A 104 -10.27 -6.82 -1.68
CA LEU A 104 -9.56 -5.81 -0.91
C LEU A 104 -9.20 -4.63 -1.80
N VAL A 105 -9.62 -3.41 -1.45
CA VAL A 105 -9.26 -2.17 -2.14
C VAL A 105 -8.41 -1.31 -1.23
N LEU A 106 -7.18 -1.01 -1.68
CA LEU A 106 -6.20 -0.20 -0.96
C LEU A 106 -5.99 1.14 -1.67
N LEU A 107 -6.32 2.24 -1.00
CA LEU A 107 -6.22 3.60 -1.53
C LEU A 107 -5.01 4.31 -0.91
N GLY A 108 -3.94 4.50 -1.67
CA GLY A 108 -2.74 5.18 -1.21
C GLY A 108 -2.12 4.58 0.05
N SER A 109 -2.25 3.27 0.26
CA SER A 109 -1.76 2.63 1.48
C SER A 109 -0.26 2.30 1.38
N PRO A 110 0.58 2.79 2.32
CA PRO A 110 2.02 2.65 2.28
C PRO A 110 2.49 1.28 2.79
N ILE A 111 2.15 0.22 2.08
CA ILE A 111 2.40 -1.17 2.52
C ILE A 111 3.90 -1.51 2.52
N GLY A 112 4.69 -0.89 1.63
CA GLY A 112 6.14 -1.08 1.56
C GLY A 112 6.95 -0.41 2.66
N GLY A 113 6.27 0.21 3.62
CA GLY A 113 6.87 1.19 4.52
C GLY A 113 7.01 2.53 3.78
N SER A 114 6.99 3.68 4.44
CA SER A 114 7.01 4.92 3.69
C SER A 114 7.50 6.14 4.44
N ASP A 115 7.63 7.20 3.64
CA ASP A 115 7.81 8.59 4.02
C ASP A 115 6.78 9.10 5.06
N LEU A 116 5.64 8.40 5.25
CA LEU A 116 4.70 8.70 6.33
C LEU A 116 5.39 8.60 7.72
N ALA A 117 6.34 7.69 7.86
CA ALA A 117 7.19 7.63 9.05
C ALA A 117 7.97 8.93 9.24
N ARG A 118 8.43 9.58 8.15
CA ARG A 118 9.14 10.86 8.20
C ARG A 118 8.23 12.03 8.52
N MET A 119 6.97 12.02 8.09
CA MET A 119 6.02 13.09 8.43
C MET A 119 5.66 13.11 9.91
N ILE A 120 5.68 11.94 10.55
CA ILE A 120 5.36 11.79 11.99
C ILE A 120 6.62 11.86 12.85
N ASP A 121 7.77 11.48 12.29
CA ASP A 121 9.07 11.51 12.94
C ASP A 121 10.12 12.14 12.01
N PRO A 122 10.14 13.47 11.89
CA PRO A 122 11.08 14.17 11.01
C PRO A 122 12.55 13.99 11.42
N PHE A 123 12.81 13.55 12.65
CA PHE A 123 14.15 13.27 13.16
C PHE A 123 14.57 11.80 13.09
N GLY A 124 13.66 10.89 12.66
CA GLY A 124 13.98 9.47 12.50
C GLY A 124 14.22 8.71 13.81
N TRP A 125 13.66 9.17 14.92
CA TRP A 125 13.85 8.53 16.24
C TRP A 125 13.10 7.21 16.40
N GLY A 126 12.23 6.87 15.44
CA GLY A 126 11.48 5.61 15.44
C GLY A 126 10.53 5.44 16.62
N ILE A 127 9.96 6.55 17.12
CA ILE A 127 9.08 6.57 18.29
C ILE A 127 7.62 6.51 17.85
N GLY A 128 6.80 5.71 18.55
CA GLY A 128 5.37 5.64 18.33
C GLY A 128 4.97 5.08 16.96
N MET A 129 3.99 5.70 16.30
CA MET A 129 3.43 5.25 15.02
C MET A 129 4.45 5.26 13.87
N ALA A 130 5.48 6.10 13.91
CA ALA A 130 6.52 6.18 12.88
C ALA A 130 7.25 4.83 12.70
N LYS A 131 7.51 4.11 13.80
CA LYS A 131 8.08 2.76 13.74
C LYS A 131 7.20 1.80 12.94
N TYR A 132 5.90 1.82 13.21
CA TYR A 132 4.94 0.91 12.55
C TYR A 132 4.70 1.27 11.08
N LEU A 133 4.69 2.54 10.73
CA LEU A 133 4.52 2.99 9.35
C LEU A 133 5.78 2.82 8.51
N GLY A 134 6.97 2.83 9.13
CA GLY A 134 8.24 2.54 8.46
C GLY A 134 8.47 1.06 8.19
N GLU A 135 7.69 0.16 8.80
CA GLU A 135 7.85 -1.28 8.64
C GLU A 135 7.36 -1.75 7.26
N ASN A 136 8.21 -2.53 6.57
CA ASN A 136 7.86 -3.12 5.28
C ASN A 136 6.95 -4.33 5.46
N ARG A 137 5.65 -4.14 5.23
CA ARG A 137 4.62 -5.19 5.30
C ARG A 137 4.33 -5.85 3.95
N ARG A 138 5.06 -5.49 2.92
CA ARG A 138 4.86 -6.04 1.58
C ARG A 138 4.91 -7.57 1.54
N PRO A 139 5.88 -8.27 2.20
CA PRO A 139 5.90 -9.73 2.19
C PRO A 139 4.64 -10.37 2.77
N LEU A 140 4.03 -9.71 3.76
CA LEU A 140 2.78 -10.12 4.39
C LEU A 140 1.60 -9.85 3.46
N ALA A 141 1.49 -8.64 2.94
CA ALA A 141 0.43 -8.23 2.03
C ALA A 141 0.44 -9.04 0.72
N GLU A 142 1.61 -9.41 0.20
CA GLU A 142 1.73 -10.22 -1.02
C GLU A 142 1.22 -11.66 -0.83
N LYS A 143 1.24 -12.22 0.38
CA LYS A 143 0.56 -13.48 0.70
C LYS A 143 -0.96 -13.34 0.65
N ILE A 144 -1.47 -12.20 1.13
CA ILE A 144 -2.91 -11.88 1.11
C ILE A 144 -3.37 -11.66 -0.33
N THR A 145 -2.66 -10.84 -1.11
CA THR A 145 -3.03 -10.52 -2.49
C THR A 145 -2.89 -11.70 -3.46
N ALA A 146 -2.12 -12.73 -3.09
CA ALA A 146 -2.05 -13.97 -3.85
C ALA A 146 -3.36 -14.80 -3.75
N VAL A 147 -4.18 -14.56 -2.73
CA VAL A 147 -5.43 -15.29 -2.47
C VAL A 147 -6.64 -14.37 -2.65
N ILE A 148 -6.61 -13.19 -2.05
CA ILE A 148 -7.71 -12.22 -2.09
C ILE A 148 -7.55 -11.29 -3.30
N SER A 149 -8.60 -11.21 -4.13
CA SER A 149 -8.64 -10.27 -5.26
C SER A 149 -8.45 -8.84 -4.76
N THR A 150 -7.35 -8.20 -5.16
CA THR A 150 -6.96 -6.91 -4.61
C THR A 150 -6.81 -5.84 -5.69
N LEU A 151 -7.36 -4.66 -5.42
CA LEU A 151 -7.14 -3.43 -6.21
C LEU A 151 -6.33 -2.45 -5.37
N VAL A 152 -5.21 -2.01 -5.91
CA VAL A 152 -4.45 -0.86 -5.39
C VAL A 152 -4.75 0.36 -6.24
N VAL A 153 -5.18 1.44 -5.61
CA VAL A 153 -5.36 2.75 -6.27
C VAL A 153 -4.45 3.76 -5.60
N THR A 154 -3.68 4.47 -6.38
CA THR A 154 -2.81 5.56 -5.90
C THR A 154 -3.03 6.83 -6.71
N GLY A 155 -2.77 7.97 -6.11
CA GLY A 155 -2.70 9.24 -6.81
C GLY A 155 -1.30 9.52 -7.36
N ASN A 156 -1.20 10.50 -8.23
CA ASN A 156 0.08 10.98 -8.75
C ASN A 156 0.00 12.49 -9.00
N THR A 157 0.63 13.27 -8.15
CA THR A 157 0.72 14.73 -8.26
C THR A 157 2.13 15.24 -8.56
N THR A 158 3.16 14.42 -8.29
CA THR A 158 4.56 14.82 -8.38
C THR A 158 5.39 13.99 -9.37
N GLY A 159 4.74 13.10 -10.15
CA GLY A 159 5.43 12.16 -11.04
C GLY A 159 5.93 10.87 -10.37
N GLY A 160 5.70 10.69 -9.07
CA GLY A 160 6.13 9.49 -8.33
C GLY A 160 5.44 9.33 -6.98
N SER A 161 4.52 10.24 -6.63
CA SER A 161 3.82 10.28 -5.35
C SER A 161 2.47 10.98 -5.48
N ASP A 162 1.55 10.69 -4.57
CA ASP A 162 0.29 11.42 -4.40
C ASP A 162 0.43 12.67 -3.49
N GLY A 163 1.68 13.07 -3.23
CA GLY A 163 2.05 14.17 -2.33
C GLY A 163 2.33 13.72 -0.90
N THR A 164 1.98 12.51 -0.52
CA THR A 164 2.19 11.93 0.83
C THR A 164 2.84 10.55 0.75
N VAL A 165 2.31 9.68 -0.10
CA VAL A 165 2.76 8.29 -0.24
C VAL A 165 3.37 8.10 -1.63
N THR A 166 4.54 7.49 -1.70
CA THR A 166 5.17 7.17 -2.97
C THR A 166 4.40 6.06 -3.69
N ILE A 167 4.29 6.15 -5.01
CA ILE A 167 3.62 5.14 -5.82
C ILE A 167 4.24 3.76 -5.59
N GLU A 168 5.56 3.69 -5.46
CA GLU A 168 6.28 2.42 -5.25
C GLU A 168 5.89 1.74 -3.93
N SER A 169 5.66 2.49 -2.84
CA SER A 169 5.27 1.92 -1.55
C SER A 169 3.89 1.27 -1.55
N THR A 170 3.04 1.63 -2.52
CA THR A 170 1.69 1.07 -2.65
C THR A 170 1.65 -0.20 -3.50
N LYS A 171 2.65 -0.45 -4.35
CA LYS A 171 2.65 -1.59 -5.29
C LYS A 171 2.79 -2.93 -4.59
N LEU A 172 1.94 -3.87 -4.97
CA LEU A 172 1.91 -5.25 -4.47
C LEU A 172 1.87 -6.24 -5.64
N LYS A 173 2.58 -7.38 -5.50
CA LYS A 173 2.39 -8.52 -6.42
C LYS A 173 0.96 -9.02 -6.32
N HIS A 174 0.49 -9.65 -7.38
CA HIS A 174 -0.84 -10.23 -7.49
C HIS A 174 -2.02 -9.24 -7.44
N ALA A 175 -1.78 -7.95 -7.12
CA ALA A 175 -2.81 -6.92 -7.08
C ALA A 175 -2.99 -6.22 -8.44
N HIS A 176 -4.24 -5.90 -8.77
CA HIS A 176 -4.55 -4.95 -9.83
C HIS A 176 -4.13 -3.55 -9.39
N PHE A 177 -3.60 -2.75 -10.30
CA PHE A 177 -3.04 -1.44 -9.97
C PHE A 177 -3.61 -0.33 -10.86
N VAL A 178 -4.06 0.75 -10.25
CA VAL A 178 -4.55 1.96 -10.92
C VAL A 178 -3.85 3.18 -10.32
N CYS A 179 -3.19 3.96 -11.18
CA CYS A 179 -2.63 5.26 -10.81
C CYS A 179 -3.49 6.37 -11.41
N VAL A 180 -4.00 7.28 -10.59
CA VAL A 180 -4.86 8.39 -11.00
C VAL A 180 -4.07 9.70 -10.98
N ASN A 181 -3.72 10.21 -12.16
CA ASN A 181 -2.96 11.45 -12.28
C ASN A 181 -3.77 12.66 -11.80
N GLY A 182 -3.09 13.60 -11.14
CA GLY A 182 -3.68 14.82 -10.59
C GLY A 182 -4.48 14.63 -9.30
N VAL A 183 -4.57 13.41 -8.75
CA VAL A 183 -5.26 13.13 -7.49
C VAL A 183 -4.23 13.09 -6.35
N SER A 184 -4.45 13.90 -5.33
CA SER A 184 -3.61 13.95 -4.13
C SER A 184 -4.06 12.92 -3.08
N HIS A 185 -3.19 12.62 -2.11
CA HIS A 185 -3.48 11.66 -1.04
C HIS A 185 -4.81 11.92 -0.31
N PRO A 186 -5.09 13.13 0.20
CA PRO A 186 -6.36 13.38 0.89
C PRO A 186 -7.58 13.28 -0.04
N THR A 187 -7.42 13.54 -1.34
CA THR A 187 -8.54 13.53 -2.29
C THR A 187 -8.84 12.14 -2.87
N LEU A 188 -8.03 11.12 -2.60
CA LEU A 188 -8.30 9.74 -3.03
C LEU A 188 -9.70 9.25 -2.61
N LYS A 189 -10.15 9.62 -1.42
CA LYS A 189 -11.45 9.21 -0.86
C LYS A 189 -12.65 9.84 -1.57
N SER A 190 -12.47 11.00 -2.19
CA SER A 190 -13.54 11.80 -2.79
C SER A 190 -13.49 11.88 -4.32
N ALA A 191 -12.35 11.53 -4.94
CA ALA A 191 -12.15 11.63 -6.38
C ALA A 191 -13.09 10.71 -7.17
N PRO A 192 -13.88 11.23 -8.15
CA PRO A 192 -14.78 10.42 -8.96
C PRO A 192 -14.08 9.29 -9.72
N ALA A 193 -12.85 9.53 -10.18
CA ALA A 193 -12.05 8.53 -10.88
C ALA A 193 -11.69 7.33 -9.98
N VAL A 194 -11.44 7.54 -8.68
CA VAL A 194 -11.21 6.48 -7.71
C VAL A 194 -12.49 5.67 -7.49
N ALA A 195 -13.63 6.33 -7.26
CA ALA A 195 -14.92 5.65 -7.14
C ALA A 195 -15.22 4.80 -8.39
N ARG A 196 -14.98 5.35 -9.59
CA ARG A 196 -15.17 4.61 -10.85
C ARG A 196 -14.24 3.41 -10.95
N ALA A 197 -12.96 3.53 -10.55
CA ALA A 197 -12.02 2.41 -10.55
C ALA A 197 -12.51 1.26 -9.64
N ILE A 198 -13.04 1.57 -8.45
CA ILE A 198 -13.62 0.58 -7.53
C ILE A 198 -14.85 -0.09 -8.15
N GLN A 199 -15.78 0.69 -8.72
CA GLN A 199 -16.99 0.16 -9.36
C GLN A 199 -16.63 -0.81 -10.50
N VAL A 200 -15.74 -0.40 -11.42
CA VAL A 200 -15.25 -1.26 -12.52
C VAL A 200 -14.57 -2.53 -12.02
N PHE A 201 -13.84 -2.43 -10.91
CA PHE A 201 -13.21 -3.61 -10.29
C PHE A 201 -14.27 -4.57 -9.73
N TRP A 202 -15.36 -4.06 -9.17
CA TRP A 202 -16.43 -4.87 -8.57
C TRP A 202 -17.50 -5.35 -9.55
N GLU A 203 -17.59 -4.75 -10.75
CA GLU A 203 -18.53 -5.18 -11.80
C GLU A 203 -18.23 -6.61 -12.30
N LYS A 204 -16.95 -7.00 -12.30
CA LYS A 204 -16.53 -8.34 -12.74
C LYS A 204 -15.63 -8.96 -11.67
N PRO A 205 -15.95 -10.16 -11.18
CA PRO A 205 -15.06 -10.89 -10.28
C PRO A 205 -13.67 -11.03 -10.92
N ARG A 206 -12.66 -10.51 -10.26
CA ARG A 206 -11.28 -10.57 -10.73
C ARG A 206 -10.52 -11.53 -9.84
N LYS A 207 -9.71 -12.39 -10.46
CA LYS A 207 -8.77 -13.23 -9.72
C LYS A 207 -7.50 -12.42 -9.40
N PRO A 208 -6.75 -12.83 -8.36
CA PRO A 208 -5.38 -12.33 -8.18
C PRO A 208 -4.59 -12.48 -9.49
N LEU A 209 -3.75 -11.48 -9.78
CA LEU A 209 -2.88 -11.55 -10.95
C LEU A 209 -1.84 -12.67 -10.78
N PRO A 210 -1.39 -13.33 -11.86
CA PRO A 210 -0.28 -14.26 -11.77
C PRO A 210 0.97 -13.56 -11.24
N ALA A 211 1.90 -14.34 -10.69
CA ALA A 211 3.19 -13.78 -10.31
C ALA A 211 3.85 -13.10 -11.52
N PRO A 212 4.45 -11.91 -11.36
CA PRO A 212 5.13 -11.25 -12.45
C PRO A 212 6.30 -12.11 -12.95
N ASN A 213 6.55 -12.08 -14.26
CA ASN A 213 7.71 -12.75 -14.84
C ASN A 213 9.01 -12.23 -14.19
N ILE A 214 9.95 -13.15 -13.97
CA ILE A 214 11.27 -12.79 -13.47
C ILE A 214 12.04 -12.12 -14.63
N THR A 215 12.31 -10.85 -14.46
CA THR A 215 13.16 -10.03 -15.34
C THR A 215 14.32 -9.47 -14.52
N ILE A 216 15.36 -8.94 -15.15
CA ILE A 216 16.44 -8.22 -14.45
C ILE A 216 15.83 -7.12 -13.55
N VAL A 217 14.88 -6.35 -14.07
CA VAL A 217 14.18 -5.31 -13.32
C VAL A 217 13.49 -5.88 -12.08
N SER A 218 12.66 -6.91 -12.23
CA SER A 218 11.91 -7.49 -11.11
C SER A 218 12.83 -8.17 -10.09
N GLY A 219 13.92 -8.79 -10.55
CA GLY A 219 14.95 -9.37 -9.71
C GLY A 219 15.67 -8.33 -8.88
N LEU A 220 16.12 -7.24 -9.50
CA LEU A 220 16.77 -6.10 -8.82
C LEU A 220 15.84 -5.47 -7.79
N ILE A 221 14.57 -5.23 -8.15
CA ILE A 221 13.58 -4.68 -7.21
C ILE A 221 13.41 -5.62 -6.01
N GLY A 222 13.23 -6.92 -6.26
CA GLY A 222 13.12 -7.92 -5.21
C GLY A 222 14.34 -7.92 -4.29
N TYR A 223 15.53 -7.88 -4.88
CA TYR A 223 16.80 -7.86 -4.15
C TYR A 223 16.94 -6.60 -3.28
N PHE A 224 16.76 -5.39 -3.84
CA PHE A 224 16.89 -4.17 -3.05
C PHE A 224 15.86 -4.07 -1.92
N ARG A 225 14.65 -4.57 -2.12
CA ARG A 225 13.62 -4.62 -1.07
C ARG A 225 13.99 -5.51 0.12
N THR A 226 15.02 -6.36 0.01
CA THR A 226 15.55 -7.15 1.13
C THR A 226 16.68 -6.46 1.89
N VAL A 227 17.19 -5.33 1.38
CA VAL A 227 18.27 -4.59 2.04
C VAL A 227 17.76 -3.97 3.34
N GLN A 228 18.50 -4.20 4.41
CA GLN A 228 18.12 -3.68 5.72
C GLN A 228 18.04 -2.14 5.72
N GLY A 229 16.96 -1.60 6.24
CA GLY A 229 16.74 -0.17 6.34
C GLY A 229 16.30 0.51 5.03
N ILE A 230 16.10 -0.26 3.94
CA ILE A 230 15.58 0.29 2.68
C ILE A 230 14.12 0.71 2.85
N THR A 231 13.80 1.88 2.33
CA THR A 231 12.44 2.43 2.25
C THR A 231 12.18 2.88 0.82
N ASP A 232 10.96 2.71 0.32
CA ASP A 232 10.60 3.15 -1.03
C ASP A 232 10.66 4.67 -1.15
N ALA A 233 11.29 5.17 -2.23
CA ALA A 233 11.52 6.59 -2.50
C ALA A 233 10.62 7.12 -3.62
N ASN A 234 10.62 8.44 -3.80
CA ASN A 234 9.95 9.08 -4.93
C ASN A 234 10.72 8.79 -6.24
N SER A 235 10.05 8.17 -7.20
CA SER A 235 10.65 7.84 -8.49
C SER A 235 11.00 9.08 -9.34
N ALA A 236 10.39 10.23 -9.09
CA ALA A 236 10.73 11.48 -9.77
C ALA A 236 12.16 11.97 -9.47
N ASP A 237 12.74 11.58 -8.32
CA ASP A 237 14.09 11.98 -7.92
C ASP A 237 15.19 11.31 -8.78
N VAL A 238 14.83 10.34 -9.62
CA VAL A 238 15.75 9.70 -10.60
C VAL A 238 16.44 10.70 -11.52
N GLN A 239 15.86 11.88 -11.74
CA GLN A 239 16.46 12.96 -12.52
C GLN A 239 17.79 13.47 -11.95
N TYR A 240 18.01 13.32 -10.66
CA TYR A 240 19.26 13.72 -9.97
C TYR A 240 20.29 12.60 -9.89
N ALA A 241 19.88 11.36 -10.26
CA ALA A 241 20.70 10.17 -10.05
C ALA A 241 21.67 9.90 -11.19
N LYS A 242 22.89 9.46 -10.83
CA LYS A 242 23.94 9.05 -11.77
C LYS A 242 23.90 7.54 -12.01
N ILE A 243 24.15 7.11 -13.24
CA ILE A 243 24.26 5.69 -13.59
C ILE A 243 25.53 5.12 -12.92
N VAL A 244 25.35 4.03 -12.15
CA VAL A 244 26.45 3.29 -11.52
C VAL A 244 26.64 1.90 -12.15
N HIS A 245 25.62 1.40 -12.90
CA HIS A 245 25.73 0.17 -13.67
C HIS A 245 24.68 0.11 -14.78
N SER A 246 25.04 -0.56 -15.90
CA SER A 246 24.12 -0.86 -17.00
C SER A 246 24.12 -2.36 -17.25
N PHE A 247 22.96 -2.96 -17.29
CA PHE A 247 22.74 -4.39 -17.52
C PHE A 247 22.54 -4.68 -19.01
N ALA A 248 22.69 -5.95 -19.40
CA ALA A 248 22.65 -6.38 -20.79
C ALA A 248 21.30 -6.11 -21.50
N ASP A 249 20.19 -6.06 -20.76
CA ASP A 249 18.84 -5.76 -21.26
C ASP A 249 18.56 -4.26 -21.41
N GLY A 250 19.55 -3.38 -21.18
CA GLY A 250 19.40 -1.94 -21.18
C GLY A 250 18.88 -1.34 -19.88
N THR A 251 18.59 -2.15 -18.86
CA THR A 251 18.27 -1.68 -17.51
C THR A 251 19.47 -0.98 -16.91
N THR A 252 19.25 0.14 -16.21
CA THR A 252 20.30 0.86 -15.47
C THR A 252 20.01 0.93 -14.00
N MET A 253 21.04 0.76 -13.20
CA MET A 253 21.06 1.07 -11.78
C MET A 253 21.70 2.44 -11.58
N ARG A 254 21.01 3.30 -10.82
CA ARG A 254 21.45 4.68 -10.57
C ARG A 254 21.45 4.97 -9.07
N THR A 255 22.27 5.91 -8.65
CA THR A 255 22.34 6.35 -7.25
C THR A 255 22.38 7.86 -7.14
N TRP A 256 21.93 8.34 -5.99
CA TRP A 256 21.95 9.76 -5.64
C TRP A 256 22.04 9.92 -4.13
N ILE A 257 22.83 10.88 -3.68
CA ILE A 257 22.87 11.33 -2.29
C ILE A 257 22.22 12.71 -2.27
N ASN A 258 21.13 12.86 -1.53
CA ASN A 258 20.45 14.14 -1.43
C ASN A 258 21.19 15.14 -0.51
N GLY A 259 20.70 16.39 -0.43
CA GLY A 259 21.29 17.43 0.38
C GLY A 259 21.33 17.15 1.90
N PHE A 260 20.60 16.15 2.36
CA PHE A 260 20.59 15.65 3.75
C PHE A 260 21.49 14.43 3.96
N GLY A 261 22.26 14.02 2.96
CA GLY A 261 23.14 12.86 3.03
C GLY A 261 22.41 11.51 2.97
N VAL A 262 21.15 11.47 2.52
CA VAL A 262 20.37 10.24 2.38
C VAL A 262 20.71 9.57 1.04
N TYR A 263 21.06 8.29 1.08
CA TYR A 263 21.52 7.56 -0.11
C TYR A 263 20.39 6.81 -0.78
N HIS A 264 20.18 7.10 -2.07
CA HIS A 264 19.11 6.57 -2.90
C HIS A 264 19.66 5.62 -3.97
N VAL A 265 18.86 4.59 -4.30
CA VAL A 265 19.05 3.70 -5.44
C VAL A 265 17.81 3.71 -6.33
N PHE A 266 18.03 3.73 -7.65
CA PHE A 266 16.96 3.70 -8.65
C PHE A 266 17.23 2.61 -9.67
N ILE A 267 16.18 1.90 -10.08
CA ILE A 267 16.20 0.95 -11.19
C ILE A 267 15.39 1.53 -12.33
N VAL A 268 16.03 1.70 -13.47
CA VAL A 268 15.44 2.31 -14.67
C VAL A 268 15.51 1.28 -15.81
N ASN A 269 14.37 0.98 -16.44
CA ASN A 269 14.31 0.01 -17.54
C ASN A 269 14.89 0.58 -18.85
N ALA A 270 14.98 -0.26 -19.89
CA ALA A 270 15.46 0.13 -21.22
C ALA A 270 14.66 1.29 -21.84
N ASP A 271 13.37 1.43 -21.54
CA ASP A 271 12.52 2.54 -21.99
C ASP A 271 12.77 3.85 -21.21
N ARG A 272 13.83 3.90 -20.39
CA ARG A 272 14.18 5.04 -19.52
C ARG A 272 13.12 5.41 -18.48
N ARG A 273 12.25 4.46 -18.10
CA ARG A 273 11.25 4.65 -17.06
C ARG A 273 11.78 4.11 -15.72
N CYS A 274 11.70 4.92 -14.67
CA CYS A 274 12.03 4.48 -13.33
C CYS A 274 11.01 3.43 -12.88
N GLN A 275 11.50 2.23 -12.57
CA GLN A 275 10.70 1.09 -12.13
C GLN A 275 10.73 0.90 -10.62
N TYR A 276 11.78 1.42 -9.98
CA TYR A 276 11.95 1.37 -8.53
C TYR A 276 12.80 2.55 -8.06
N ALA A 277 12.46 3.06 -6.92
CA ALA A 277 13.24 4.02 -6.15
C ALA A 277 13.23 3.60 -4.68
N GLY A 278 14.39 3.50 -4.08
CA GLY A 278 14.57 3.20 -2.67
C GLY A 278 15.66 4.08 -2.07
N PHE A 279 15.64 4.23 -0.75
CA PHE A 279 16.68 4.93 -0.02
C PHE A 279 16.94 4.27 1.34
N VAL A 280 18.09 4.58 1.92
CA VAL A 280 18.43 4.19 3.29
C VAL A 280 18.81 5.41 4.12
N GLY A 281 18.52 5.36 5.42
CA GLY A 281 19.05 6.32 6.38
C GLY A 281 20.55 6.15 6.62
N TRP A 282 21.17 7.11 7.28
CA TRP A 282 22.63 7.21 7.47
C TRP A 282 23.28 5.95 8.02
N VAL A 283 22.64 5.27 8.97
CA VAL A 283 23.16 4.05 9.62
C VAL A 283 23.21 2.82 8.69
N HIS A 284 22.53 2.87 7.54
CA HIS A 284 22.43 1.76 6.60
C HIS A 284 23.14 2.02 5.25
N ILE A 285 23.85 3.14 5.09
CA ILE A 285 24.54 3.50 3.85
C ILE A 285 25.50 2.41 3.40
N ALA A 286 26.40 1.94 4.28
CA ALA A 286 27.36 0.88 3.96
C ALA A 286 26.68 -0.44 3.53
N GLY A 287 25.50 -0.74 4.10
CA GLY A 287 24.68 -1.88 3.68
C GLY A 287 24.16 -1.73 2.25
N LEU A 288 23.67 -0.55 1.88
CA LEU A 288 23.21 -0.28 0.52
C LEU A 288 24.36 -0.29 -0.49
N GLU A 289 25.52 0.29 -0.18
CA GLU A 289 26.71 0.24 -1.04
C GLU A 289 27.14 -1.20 -1.32
N THR A 290 27.20 -2.01 -0.25
CA THR A 290 27.51 -3.45 -0.38
C THR A 290 26.48 -4.17 -1.27
N ALA A 291 25.20 -3.84 -1.11
CA ALA A 291 24.13 -4.42 -1.91
C ALA A 291 24.24 -4.00 -3.42
N ILE A 292 24.58 -2.75 -3.69
CA ILE A 292 24.83 -2.25 -5.05
C ILE A 292 25.96 -3.03 -5.72
N GLU A 293 27.10 -3.20 -5.04
CA GLU A 293 28.25 -3.95 -5.58
C GLU A 293 27.93 -5.44 -5.80
N LYS A 294 27.13 -6.05 -4.94
CA LYS A 294 26.64 -7.43 -5.13
C LYS A 294 25.68 -7.52 -6.32
N ALA A 295 24.73 -6.59 -6.46
CA ALA A 295 23.77 -6.58 -7.56
C ALA A 295 24.46 -6.55 -8.94
N LYS A 296 25.54 -5.78 -9.10
CA LYS A 296 26.35 -5.73 -10.33
C LYS A 296 26.94 -7.09 -10.75
N LYS A 297 27.08 -8.01 -9.81
CA LYS A 297 27.67 -9.35 -10.04
C LYS A 297 26.64 -10.45 -10.19
N ILE A 298 25.44 -10.25 -9.67
CA ILE A 298 24.37 -11.27 -9.63
C ILE A 298 23.48 -11.17 -10.87
N PHE A 299 23.22 -9.97 -11.34
CA PHE A 299 22.33 -9.67 -12.46
C PHE A 299 23.12 -9.23 -13.70
#